data_32153c461362059aa022fc171874eff1
#
_entry.id   32153c461362059aa022fc171874eff1
#
_cell.length_a   1.000
_cell.length_b   1.000
_cell.length_c   1.000
_cell.angle_alpha   90.00
_cell.angle_beta   90.00
_cell.angle_gamma   90.00
#
_symmetry.space_group_name_H-M   'P 1'
#
loop_
_entity.id
_entity.type
_entity.pdbx_description
1 polymer ?
#
loop_
_entity_poly.entity_id
_entity_poly.type
_entity_poly.pdbx_seq_one_letter_code
_entity_poly.pdbx_strand_id
1 'polypeptide(L)'
;MYALITQNNEIAEIGELRTLFPNEPSPSHLYAIQRGARPIVDGHQENQQFYFVTFDRYEVGADSVTRTYVNTPKILEDRLEVNEDNTPMYVKVWDATANSGQGAMVDSTEQMVTKGLKSQYKAQFKQTANSLLAQTDWMVIRKAERNVAIPDDVATKRAAVLTECDRLIAAVTAASDMTAFITAVQSANWN
;
A
#
# COMPACT_ATOMS: atom_id res chain seq x y z
N MET A 1 -2.74 16.31 21.32
CA MET A 1 -1.52 17.11 21.06
C MET A 1 -1.93 18.53 20.73
N TYR A 2 -1.17 19.53 21.14
CA TYR A 2 -1.43 20.96 20.95
C TYR A 2 -0.19 21.67 20.44
N ALA A 3 -0.38 22.82 19.79
CA ALA A 3 0.67 23.75 19.43
C ALA A 3 0.44 25.08 20.16
N LEU A 4 1.46 25.58 20.84
CA LEU A 4 1.47 26.91 21.41
C LEU A 4 1.82 27.92 20.31
N ILE A 5 0.96 28.93 20.13
CA ILE A 5 1.09 29.88 19.02
C ILE A 5 1.54 31.22 19.55
N THR A 6 2.54 31.81 18.89
CA THR A 6 3.05 33.16 19.16
C THR A 6 2.08 34.24 18.67
N GLN A 7 2.31 35.48 19.08
CA GLN A 7 1.55 36.63 18.58
C GLN A 7 1.69 36.85 17.06
N ASN A 8 2.79 36.37 16.48
CA ASN A 8 3.05 36.42 15.02
C ASN A 8 2.41 35.27 14.26
N ASN A 9 1.55 34.46 14.91
CA ASN A 9 0.91 33.28 14.32
C ASN A 9 1.87 32.16 13.90
N GLU A 10 3.00 32.03 14.61
CA GLU A 10 3.99 30.97 14.43
C GLU A 10 3.90 29.95 15.56
N ILE A 11 4.31 28.72 15.29
CA ILE A 11 4.34 27.64 16.29
C ILE A 11 5.61 27.83 17.15
N ALA A 12 5.39 28.09 18.46
CA ALA A 12 6.46 28.17 19.43
C ALA A 12 6.87 26.78 19.96
N GLU A 13 5.90 25.95 20.28
CA GLU A 13 6.12 24.63 20.87
C GLU A 13 4.95 23.68 20.53
N ILE A 14 5.26 22.38 20.41
CA ILE A 14 4.27 21.31 20.21
C ILE A 14 4.41 20.30 21.34
N GLY A 15 3.29 19.93 21.98
CA GLY A 15 3.31 18.96 23.05
C GLY A 15 1.92 18.56 23.54
N GLU A 16 1.92 17.71 24.54
CA GLU A 16 0.73 17.44 25.34
C GLU A 16 0.46 18.60 26.31
N LEU A 17 -0.80 18.75 26.76
CA LEU A 17 -1.16 19.89 27.64
C LEU A 17 -0.27 20.00 28.90
N ARG A 18 0.07 18.85 29.50
CA ARG A 18 0.95 18.83 30.68
C ARG A 18 2.38 19.25 30.39
N THR A 19 2.85 19.02 29.17
CA THR A 19 4.19 19.45 28.73
C THR A 19 4.22 20.95 28.47
N LEU A 20 3.21 21.46 27.76
CA LEU A 20 3.11 22.88 27.42
C LEU A 20 2.80 23.77 28.66
N PHE A 21 2.12 23.21 29.66
CA PHE A 21 1.70 23.93 30.87
C PHE A 21 2.10 23.17 32.15
N PRO A 22 3.41 23.02 32.44
CA PRO A 22 3.90 22.20 33.55
C PRO A 22 3.51 22.70 34.94
N ASN A 23 3.17 23.98 35.07
CA ASN A 23 2.76 24.61 36.32
C ASN A 23 1.26 24.46 36.61
N GLU A 24 0.49 23.90 35.66
CA GLU A 24 -0.94 23.60 35.84
C GLU A 24 -1.14 22.11 36.11
N PRO A 25 -1.63 21.72 37.29
CA PRO A 25 -1.72 20.31 37.68
C PRO A 25 -2.63 19.48 36.75
N SER A 26 -3.67 20.12 36.17
CA SER A 26 -4.63 19.46 35.30
C SER A 26 -5.11 20.40 34.19
N PRO A 27 -4.24 20.72 33.20
CA PRO A 27 -4.57 21.67 32.16
C PRO A 27 -5.71 21.12 31.27
N SER A 28 -6.82 21.87 31.21
CA SER A 28 -7.95 21.55 30.36
C SER A 28 -7.75 22.11 28.94
N HIS A 29 -8.55 21.60 27.99
CA HIS A 29 -8.62 22.15 26.63
C HIS A 29 -8.92 23.66 26.62
N LEU A 30 -9.91 24.08 27.42
CA LEU A 30 -10.30 25.50 27.51
C LEU A 30 -9.15 26.37 28.10
N TYR A 31 -8.49 25.87 29.12
CA TYR A 31 -7.32 26.54 29.73
C TYR A 31 -6.20 26.77 28.69
N ALA A 32 -5.93 25.75 27.86
CA ALA A 32 -4.90 25.83 26.83
C ALA A 32 -5.25 26.86 25.74
N ILE A 33 -6.49 26.85 25.24
CA ILE A 33 -6.95 27.79 24.21
C ILE A 33 -6.87 29.22 24.71
N GLN A 34 -7.28 29.50 25.95
CA GLN A 34 -7.18 30.84 26.56
C GLN A 34 -5.74 31.36 26.64
N ARG A 35 -4.75 30.48 26.58
CA ARG A 35 -3.30 30.80 26.58
C ARG A 35 -2.65 30.71 25.22
N GLY A 36 -3.43 30.68 24.14
CA GLY A 36 -2.93 30.68 22.76
C GLY A 36 -2.49 29.32 22.24
N ALA A 37 -2.77 28.22 22.96
CA ALA A 37 -2.56 26.90 22.39
C ALA A 37 -3.74 26.53 21.48
N ARG A 38 -3.44 25.85 20.36
CA ARG A 38 -4.44 25.32 19.43
C ARG A 38 -4.30 23.81 19.31
N PRO A 39 -5.40 23.05 19.26
CA PRO A 39 -5.33 21.62 19.02
C PRO A 39 -4.72 21.32 17.65
N ILE A 40 -3.87 20.28 17.59
CA ILE A 40 -3.37 19.79 16.32
C ILE A 40 -4.35 18.75 15.78
N VAL A 41 -4.78 18.94 14.54
CA VAL A 41 -5.67 18.06 13.79
C VAL A 41 -4.93 17.53 12.56
N ASP A 42 -5.23 16.31 12.16
CA ASP A 42 -4.69 15.77 10.92
C ASP A 42 -5.53 16.25 9.73
N GLY A 43 -4.85 16.68 8.69
CA GLY A 43 -5.44 16.99 7.40
C GLY A 43 -5.75 15.72 6.60
N HIS A 44 -6.13 15.91 5.36
CA HIS A 44 -6.48 14.79 4.49
C HIS A 44 -5.28 13.87 4.22
N GLN A 45 -5.51 12.57 4.43
CA GLN A 45 -4.58 11.51 4.10
C GLN A 45 -5.26 10.51 3.17
N GLU A 46 -4.62 10.22 2.06
CA GLU A 46 -5.06 9.16 1.16
C GLU A 46 -4.76 7.77 1.73
N ASN A 47 -5.42 6.76 1.19
CA ASN A 47 -5.20 5.38 1.61
C ASN A 47 -3.76 4.94 1.32
N GLN A 48 -3.00 4.64 2.37
CA GLN A 48 -1.59 4.22 2.29
C GLN A 48 -1.37 2.89 1.53
N GLN A 49 -2.42 2.14 1.24
CA GLN A 49 -2.35 1.01 0.31
C GLN A 49 -1.96 1.45 -1.10
N PHE A 50 -2.42 2.62 -1.53
CA PHE A 50 -2.28 3.15 -2.88
C PHE A 50 -1.38 4.38 -2.97
N TYR A 51 -1.14 5.07 -1.85
CA TYR A 51 -0.38 6.30 -1.80
C TYR A 51 0.76 6.20 -0.78
N PHE A 52 1.84 6.90 -1.05
CA PHE A 52 2.82 7.29 -0.03
C PHE A 52 2.31 8.57 0.61
N VAL A 53 2.07 8.53 1.92
CA VAL A 53 1.59 9.66 2.70
C VAL A 53 2.74 10.14 3.57
N THR A 54 3.25 11.33 3.29
CA THR A 54 4.37 11.93 4.03
C THR A 54 3.92 13.23 4.67
N PHE A 55 4.39 13.49 5.88
CA PHE A 55 4.16 14.78 6.53
C PHE A 55 4.79 15.89 5.67
N ASP A 56 4.05 16.98 5.45
CA ASP A 56 4.53 18.18 4.76
C ASP A 56 4.89 19.27 5.77
N ARG A 57 3.87 19.89 6.37
CA ARG A 57 4.05 21.00 7.32
C ARG A 57 2.85 21.12 8.27
N TYR A 58 3.00 22.05 9.20
CA TYR A 58 1.88 22.53 10.02
C TYR A 58 1.32 23.82 9.42
N GLU A 59 0.00 23.91 9.28
CA GLU A 59 -0.71 25.11 8.88
C GLU A 59 -1.51 25.66 10.06
N VAL A 60 -1.19 26.90 10.47
CA VAL A 60 -1.79 27.55 11.63
C VAL A 60 -3.10 28.20 11.19
N GLY A 61 -4.23 27.61 11.56
CA GLY A 61 -5.58 28.17 11.38
C GLY A 61 -6.08 28.95 12.60
N ALA A 62 -7.27 29.53 12.53
CA ALA A 62 -7.84 30.33 13.62
C ALA A 62 -8.04 29.53 14.90
N ASP A 63 -8.59 28.32 14.81
CA ASP A 63 -9.00 27.51 15.96
C ASP A 63 -8.17 26.23 16.16
N SER A 64 -7.38 25.85 15.16
CA SER A 64 -6.55 24.64 15.17
C SER A 64 -5.30 24.81 14.34
N VAL A 65 -4.34 23.93 14.57
CA VAL A 65 -3.17 23.74 13.69
C VAL A 65 -3.37 22.46 12.91
N THR A 66 -3.39 22.55 11.58
CA THR A 66 -3.57 21.38 10.71
C THR A 66 -2.21 20.81 10.34
N ARG A 67 -2.04 19.50 10.57
CA ARG A 67 -0.90 18.73 10.05
C ARG A 67 -1.21 18.34 8.62
N THR A 68 -0.52 18.94 7.64
CA THR A 68 -0.73 18.66 6.22
C THR A 68 0.15 17.53 5.72
N TYR A 69 -0.31 16.86 4.67
CA TYR A 69 0.36 15.69 4.10
C TYR A 69 0.44 15.79 2.58
N VAL A 70 1.58 15.34 2.04
CA VAL A 70 1.72 15.08 0.61
C VAL A 70 1.34 13.64 0.36
N ASN A 71 0.36 13.45 -0.55
CA ASN A 71 -0.16 12.15 -0.96
C ASN A 71 0.37 11.83 -2.36
N THR A 72 1.45 11.04 -2.45
CA THR A 72 2.07 10.66 -3.71
C THR A 72 1.56 9.29 -4.14
N PRO A 73 0.90 9.15 -5.31
CA PRO A 73 0.44 7.84 -5.76
C PRO A 73 1.60 6.88 -5.99
N LYS A 74 1.42 5.62 -5.59
CA LYS A 74 2.36 4.54 -5.91
C LYS A 74 2.32 4.24 -7.40
N ILE A 75 3.40 3.67 -7.94
CA ILE A 75 3.46 3.30 -9.35
C ILE A 75 2.44 2.21 -9.69
N LEU A 76 1.70 2.38 -10.78
CA LEU A 76 0.74 1.38 -11.26
C LEU A 76 1.43 0.28 -12.06
N GLU A 77 2.31 0.66 -12.98
CA GLU A 77 3.02 -0.27 -13.85
C GLU A 77 4.35 -0.71 -13.23
N ASP A 78 4.85 -1.85 -13.65
CA ASP A 78 6.21 -2.29 -13.30
C ASP A 78 7.23 -1.33 -13.90
N ARG A 79 8.26 -1.01 -13.13
CA ARG A 79 9.35 -0.15 -13.57
C ARG A 79 10.67 -0.91 -13.54
N LEU A 80 11.38 -0.90 -14.65
CA LEU A 80 12.75 -1.38 -14.75
C LEU A 80 13.67 -0.45 -13.94
N GLU A 81 14.52 -1.03 -13.10
CA GLU A 81 15.43 -0.24 -12.28
C GLU A 81 16.68 0.15 -13.07
N VAL A 82 17.08 1.39 -12.89
CA VAL A 82 18.29 1.97 -13.48
C VAL A 82 19.10 2.72 -12.42
N ASN A 83 20.41 2.80 -12.62
CA ASN A 83 21.30 3.65 -11.82
C ASN A 83 21.08 5.14 -12.13
N GLU A 84 21.77 6.01 -11.41
CA GLU A 84 21.69 7.47 -11.59
C GLU A 84 22.10 7.93 -12.99
N ASP A 85 22.96 7.17 -13.68
CA ASP A 85 23.41 7.39 -15.06
C ASP A 85 22.52 6.73 -16.12
N ASN A 86 21.32 6.24 -15.75
CA ASN A 86 20.38 5.49 -16.60
C ASN A 86 20.89 4.12 -17.09
N THR A 87 21.96 3.57 -16.54
CA THR A 87 22.35 2.19 -16.85
C THR A 87 21.43 1.17 -16.16
N PRO A 88 21.07 0.04 -16.82
CA PRO A 88 20.22 -0.96 -16.22
C PRO A 88 20.83 -1.57 -14.96
N MET A 89 20.04 -1.75 -13.92
CA MET A 89 20.39 -2.52 -12.74
C MET A 89 19.98 -3.98 -12.92
N TYR A 90 20.86 -4.91 -12.62
CA TYR A 90 20.60 -6.35 -12.77
C TYR A 90 20.51 -7.05 -11.43
N VAL A 91 19.75 -8.15 -11.42
CA VAL A 91 19.68 -9.05 -10.26
C VAL A 91 21.06 -9.66 -10.02
N LYS A 92 21.56 -9.59 -8.79
CA LYS A 92 22.81 -10.20 -8.41
C LYS A 92 22.62 -11.69 -8.12
N VAL A 93 23.46 -12.53 -8.71
CA VAL A 93 23.49 -13.97 -8.48
C VAL A 93 24.88 -14.41 -8.04
N TRP A 94 24.96 -15.46 -7.23
CA TRP A 94 26.25 -16.04 -6.85
C TRP A 94 26.81 -16.88 -7.97
N ASP A 95 28.02 -16.55 -8.42
CA ASP A 95 28.79 -17.36 -9.37
C ASP A 95 30.03 -17.91 -8.67
N ALA A 96 30.08 -19.23 -8.48
CA ALA A 96 31.15 -19.91 -7.81
C ALA A 96 32.47 -19.88 -8.61
N THR A 97 32.42 -19.62 -9.91
CA THR A 97 33.60 -19.57 -10.80
C THR A 97 34.21 -18.18 -10.89
N ALA A 98 33.48 -17.15 -10.51
CA ALA A 98 33.96 -15.78 -10.49
C ALA A 98 35.12 -15.58 -9.50
N ASN A 99 35.85 -14.48 -9.63
CA ASN A 99 36.95 -14.12 -8.74
C ASN A 99 38.00 -15.23 -8.62
N SER A 100 38.44 -15.77 -9.76
CA SER A 100 39.44 -16.86 -9.84
C SER A 100 39.06 -18.15 -9.09
N GLY A 101 37.73 -18.46 -9.07
CA GLY A 101 37.21 -19.66 -8.40
C GLY A 101 36.92 -19.51 -6.91
N GLN A 102 37.04 -18.29 -6.36
CA GLN A 102 36.64 -18.01 -4.97
C GLN A 102 35.16 -17.70 -4.84
N GLY A 103 34.48 -17.47 -5.95
CA GLY A 103 33.07 -17.06 -6.01
C GLY A 103 32.87 -15.57 -5.80
N ALA A 104 31.86 -15.01 -6.44
CA ALA A 104 31.42 -13.62 -6.23
C ALA A 104 29.96 -13.44 -6.64
N MET A 105 29.35 -12.35 -6.15
CA MET A 105 28.06 -11.88 -6.67
C MET A 105 28.30 -11.15 -7.99
N VAL A 106 27.69 -11.65 -9.06
CA VAL A 106 27.79 -11.08 -10.41
C VAL A 106 26.40 -10.64 -10.89
N ASP A 107 26.37 -9.74 -11.87
CA ASP A 107 25.11 -9.38 -12.52
C ASP A 107 24.59 -10.54 -13.35
N SER A 108 23.33 -10.88 -13.17
CA SER A 108 22.62 -11.82 -14.03
C SER A 108 22.19 -11.12 -15.34
N THR A 109 21.51 -11.86 -16.22
CA THR A 109 20.87 -11.29 -17.41
C THR A 109 19.49 -10.69 -17.11
N GLU A 110 18.96 -10.86 -15.89
CA GLU A 110 17.67 -10.39 -15.48
C GLU A 110 17.79 -8.98 -14.90
N GLN A 111 17.14 -7.99 -15.52
CA GLN A 111 17.08 -6.63 -15.01
C GLN A 111 16.21 -6.56 -13.76
N MET A 112 16.61 -5.78 -12.77
CA MET A 112 15.81 -5.52 -11.57
C MET A 112 14.52 -4.77 -11.93
N VAL A 113 13.42 -5.19 -11.33
CA VAL A 113 12.09 -4.62 -11.58
C VAL A 113 11.41 -4.28 -10.26
N THR A 114 11.06 -3.01 -10.08
CA THR A 114 10.11 -2.63 -9.03
C THR A 114 8.70 -2.91 -9.50
N LYS A 115 8.03 -3.84 -8.82
CA LYS A 115 6.66 -4.25 -9.16
C LYS A 115 5.67 -3.13 -8.83
N GLY A 116 4.92 -2.71 -9.85
CA GLY A 116 3.80 -1.80 -9.71
C GLY A 116 2.57 -2.44 -9.07
N LEU A 117 1.61 -1.61 -8.66
CA LEU A 117 0.38 -2.07 -8.03
C LEU A 117 -0.40 -3.06 -8.89
N LYS A 118 -0.44 -2.87 -10.21
CA LYS A 118 -1.13 -3.80 -11.11
C LYS A 118 -0.58 -5.23 -11.00
N SER A 119 0.74 -5.39 -11.02
CA SER A 119 1.38 -6.70 -10.88
C SER A 119 1.15 -7.32 -9.51
N GLN A 120 1.24 -6.50 -8.45
CA GLN A 120 1.01 -6.95 -7.08
C GLN A 120 -0.43 -7.46 -6.89
N TYR A 121 -1.44 -6.70 -7.34
CA TYR A 121 -2.84 -7.09 -7.19
C TYR A 121 -3.25 -8.25 -8.09
N LYS A 122 -2.70 -8.36 -9.31
CA LYS A 122 -2.89 -9.56 -10.14
C LYS A 122 -2.39 -10.82 -9.43
N ALA A 123 -1.23 -10.75 -8.77
CA ALA A 123 -0.70 -11.85 -7.98
C ALA A 123 -1.62 -12.16 -6.78
N GLN A 124 -2.10 -11.15 -6.08
CA GLN A 124 -3.01 -11.30 -4.95
C GLN A 124 -4.35 -11.94 -5.37
N PHE A 125 -4.94 -11.50 -6.49
CA PHE A 125 -6.19 -12.10 -7.00
C PHE A 125 -6.01 -13.57 -7.37
N LYS A 126 -4.91 -13.92 -8.04
CA LYS A 126 -4.57 -15.32 -8.32
C LYS A 126 -4.39 -16.14 -7.05
N GLN A 127 -3.72 -15.58 -6.05
CA GLN A 127 -3.54 -16.26 -4.75
C GLN A 127 -4.87 -16.48 -4.04
N THR A 128 -5.77 -15.49 -4.03
CA THR A 128 -7.11 -15.62 -3.46
C THR A 128 -7.92 -16.69 -4.19
N ALA A 129 -7.95 -16.64 -5.52
CA ALA A 129 -8.63 -17.66 -6.33
C ALA A 129 -8.08 -19.07 -6.05
N ASN A 130 -6.76 -19.23 -6.03
CA ASN A 130 -6.12 -20.51 -5.71
C ASN A 130 -6.50 -21.01 -4.31
N SER A 131 -6.55 -20.14 -3.31
CA SER A 131 -6.95 -20.50 -1.94
C SER A 131 -8.40 -20.98 -1.88
N LEU A 132 -9.30 -20.36 -2.63
CA LEU A 132 -10.71 -20.75 -2.71
C LEU A 132 -10.89 -22.08 -3.46
N LEU A 133 -10.13 -22.28 -4.55
CA LEU A 133 -10.20 -23.49 -5.37
C LEU A 133 -9.57 -24.72 -4.68
N ALA A 134 -8.51 -24.53 -3.90
CA ALA A 134 -7.77 -25.60 -3.23
C ALA A 134 -8.65 -26.51 -2.36
N GLN A 135 -9.69 -25.96 -1.76
CA GLN A 135 -10.62 -26.73 -0.93
C GLN A 135 -11.34 -27.85 -1.69
N THR A 136 -11.47 -27.72 -2.99
CA THR A 136 -12.20 -28.64 -3.87
C THR A 136 -11.35 -29.27 -4.98
N ASP A 137 -10.03 -29.02 -5.02
CA ASP A 137 -9.12 -29.55 -6.04
C ASP A 137 -9.06 -31.08 -6.05
N TRP A 138 -9.19 -31.71 -4.88
CA TRP A 138 -9.27 -33.16 -4.78
C TRP A 138 -10.46 -33.76 -5.57
N MET A 139 -11.55 -33.01 -5.76
CA MET A 139 -12.70 -33.45 -6.57
C MET A 139 -12.34 -33.47 -8.07
N VAL A 140 -11.53 -32.50 -8.52
CA VAL A 140 -11.02 -32.42 -9.89
C VAL A 140 -10.09 -33.60 -10.17
N ILE A 141 -9.16 -33.88 -9.25
CA ILE A 141 -8.26 -35.03 -9.33
C ILE A 141 -9.06 -36.34 -9.38
N ARG A 142 -10.05 -36.51 -8.46
CA ARG A 142 -10.93 -37.68 -8.43
C ARG A 142 -11.71 -37.85 -9.74
N LYS A 143 -12.18 -36.76 -10.33
CA LYS A 143 -12.87 -36.82 -11.64
C LYS A 143 -11.90 -37.29 -12.73
N ALA A 144 -10.66 -36.78 -12.75
CA ALA A 144 -9.68 -37.16 -13.75
C ALA A 144 -9.22 -38.62 -13.62
N GLU A 145 -9.00 -39.11 -12.40
CA GLU A 145 -8.47 -40.47 -12.15
C GLU A 145 -9.56 -41.56 -12.16
N ARG A 146 -10.75 -41.26 -11.66
CA ARG A 146 -11.79 -42.25 -11.39
C ARG A 146 -13.10 -41.98 -12.14
N ASN A 147 -13.15 -40.93 -12.95
CA ASN A 147 -14.35 -40.50 -13.67
C ASN A 147 -15.58 -40.23 -12.75
N VAL A 148 -15.35 -39.87 -11.48
CA VAL A 148 -16.42 -39.49 -10.56
C VAL A 148 -16.76 -38.02 -10.76
N ALA A 149 -18.01 -37.70 -11.08
CA ALA A 149 -18.47 -36.35 -11.37
C ALA A 149 -18.22 -35.40 -10.17
N ILE A 150 -17.89 -34.16 -10.48
CA ILE A 150 -17.91 -33.06 -9.50
C ILE A 150 -19.34 -32.65 -9.28
N PRO A 151 -19.82 -32.44 -8.03
CA PRO A 151 -21.18 -31.92 -7.79
C PRO A 151 -21.40 -30.58 -8.53
N ASP A 152 -22.59 -30.38 -9.08
CA ASP A 152 -22.90 -29.21 -9.93
C ASP A 152 -22.75 -27.88 -9.17
N ASP A 153 -23.10 -27.85 -7.89
CA ASP A 153 -22.92 -26.66 -7.05
C ASP A 153 -21.44 -26.31 -6.85
N VAL A 154 -20.58 -27.32 -6.72
CA VAL A 154 -19.10 -27.12 -6.60
C VAL A 154 -18.54 -26.66 -7.96
N ALA A 155 -18.98 -27.29 -9.05
CA ALA A 155 -18.55 -26.89 -10.40
C ALA A 155 -18.92 -25.43 -10.69
N THR A 156 -20.13 -25.02 -10.35
CA THR A 156 -20.63 -23.64 -10.50
C THR A 156 -19.81 -22.65 -9.66
N LYS A 157 -19.56 -22.96 -8.39
CA LYS A 157 -18.75 -22.09 -7.52
C LYS A 157 -17.31 -21.94 -8.03
N ARG A 158 -16.70 -23.03 -8.48
CA ARG A 158 -15.35 -22.99 -9.08
C ARG A 158 -15.30 -22.12 -10.32
N ALA A 159 -16.29 -22.25 -11.21
CA ALA A 159 -16.40 -21.41 -12.40
C ALA A 159 -16.57 -19.93 -12.04
N ALA A 160 -17.39 -19.62 -11.04
CA ALA A 160 -17.56 -18.24 -10.56
C ALA A 160 -16.24 -17.64 -10.03
N VAL A 161 -15.47 -18.38 -9.23
CA VAL A 161 -14.16 -17.94 -8.73
C VAL A 161 -13.18 -17.64 -9.87
N LEU A 162 -13.11 -18.53 -10.89
CA LEU A 162 -12.22 -18.31 -12.04
C LEU A 162 -12.67 -17.09 -12.86
N THR A 163 -13.95 -16.96 -13.13
CA THR A 163 -14.51 -15.81 -13.87
C THR A 163 -14.25 -14.50 -13.15
N GLU A 164 -14.43 -14.46 -11.83
CA GLU A 164 -14.16 -13.28 -11.03
C GLU A 164 -12.65 -12.91 -11.02
N CYS A 165 -11.77 -13.91 -10.90
CA CYS A 165 -10.34 -13.70 -10.99
C CYS A 165 -9.95 -13.05 -12.33
N ASP A 166 -10.43 -13.60 -13.44
CA ASP A 166 -10.13 -13.08 -14.78
C ASP A 166 -10.70 -11.67 -14.98
N ARG A 167 -11.93 -11.41 -14.50
CA ARG A 167 -12.55 -10.09 -14.53
C ARG A 167 -11.72 -9.05 -13.77
N LEU A 168 -11.27 -9.38 -12.56
CA LEU A 168 -10.48 -8.48 -11.73
C LEU A 168 -9.10 -8.21 -12.37
N ILE A 169 -8.44 -9.24 -12.90
CA ILE A 169 -7.17 -9.09 -13.61
C ILE A 169 -7.34 -8.18 -14.83
N ALA A 170 -8.39 -8.35 -15.60
CA ALA A 170 -8.70 -7.48 -16.74
C ALA A 170 -8.98 -6.04 -16.30
N ALA A 171 -9.78 -5.84 -15.25
CA ALA A 171 -10.12 -4.52 -14.74
C ALA A 171 -8.90 -3.73 -14.25
N VAL A 172 -8.04 -4.35 -13.43
CA VAL A 172 -6.81 -3.67 -12.96
C VAL A 172 -5.80 -3.45 -14.09
N THR A 173 -5.78 -4.33 -15.11
CA THR A 173 -4.93 -4.15 -16.28
C THR A 173 -5.36 -2.93 -17.11
N ALA A 174 -6.66 -2.77 -17.30
CA ALA A 174 -7.24 -1.67 -18.08
C ALA A 174 -7.23 -0.31 -17.36
N ALA A 175 -7.02 -0.28 -16.05
CA ALA A 175 -7.01 0.96 -15.27
C ALA A 175 -5.94 1.93 -15.80
N SER A 176 -6.33 3.14 -16.18
CA SER A 176 -5.45 4.17 -16.73
C SER A 176 -4.82 5.06 -15.66
N ASP A 177 -5.44 5.13 -14.49
CA ASP A 177 -5.05 6.00 -13.39
C ASP A 177 -5.36 5.36 -12.02
N MET A 178 -4.95 6.01 -10.94
CA MET A 178 -5.12 5.49 -9.58
C MET A 178 -6.59 5.36 -9.19
N THR A 179 -7.46 6.26 -9.61
CA THR A 179 -8.90 6.22 -9.28
C THR A 179 -9.58 5.01 -9.92
N ALA A 180 -9.33 4.79 -11.22
CA ALA A 180 -9.82 3.62 -11.95
C ALA A 180 -9.28 2.32 -11.35
N PHE A 181 -8.00 2.32 -10.96
CA PHE A 181 -7.37 1.17 -10.31
C PHE A 181 -8.01 0.84 -8.95
N ILE A 182 -8.21 1.83 -8.09
CA ILE A 182 -8.88 1.66 -6.78
C ILE A 182 -10.29 1.13 -6.97
N THR A 183 -11.04 1.69 -7.92
CA THR A 183 -12.39 1.23 -8.25
C THR A 183 -12.40 -0.24 -8.68
N ALA A 184 -11.46 -0.64 -9.54
CA ALA A 184 -11.32 -2.03 -9.97
C ALA A 184 -11.02 -2.98 -8.79
N VAL A 185 -10.09 -2.60 -7.91
CA VAL A 185 -9.73 -3.38 -6.72
C VAL A 185 -10.92 -3.53 -5.76
N GLN A 186 -11.63 -2.43 -5.49
CA GLN A 186 -12.78 -2.42 -4.58
C GLN A 186 -14.01 -3.15 -5.13
N SER A 187 -14.06 -3.40 -6.43
CA SER A 187 -15.15 -4.15 -7.08
C SER A 187 -15.07 -5.67 -6.86
N ALA A 188 -14.06 -6.17 -6.15
CA ALA A 188 -13.86 -7.61 -5.94
C ALA A 188 -15.04 -8.25 -5.19
N ASN A 189 -15.58 -9.33 -5.77
CA ASN A 189 -16.69 -10.10 -5.21
C ASN A 189 -16.44 -11.61 -5.40
N TRP A 190 -15.94 -12.26 -4.36
CA TRP A 190 -15.58 -13.68 -4.36
C TRP A 190 -16.71 -14.61 -3.87
N ASN A 191 -17.97 -14.15 -3.84
CA ASN A 191 -19.14 -14.91 -3.35
C ASN A 191 -19.68 -15.91 -4.37
#